data_b3a6183423c72317c3ef7f04eddade46
#
_entry.id   b3a6183423c72317c3ef7f04eddade46
#
_cell.length_a   1.000
_cell.length_b   1.000
_cell.length_c   1.000
_cell.angle_alpha   90.00
_cell.angle_beta   90.00
_cell.angle_gamma   90.00
#
_symmetry.space_group_name_H-M   'P 1'
#
loop_
_entity.id
_entity.type
_entity.pdbx_description
1 polymer ?
#
loop_
_entity_poly.entity_id
_entity_poly.type
_entity_poly.pdbx_seq_one_letter_code
_entity_poly.pdbx_strand_id
1 'polypeptide(L)'
;MSTCTSPLAGQLASASVLIDVDKLLAAYFSERPDPTVPAQRVAFGTSGHRGSAFDVSFNEWHVLAITQAVCDHRKGQGISGPLFLGIDTHALSLPACATALEVLAANGVDVMLASGSPFTPTPAISHAIVKHNQSGTGTAADGIVVTPSHNPPHGGPAGQAVTDAIQAAANR
;
A
#
# COMPACT_ATOMS: atom_id res chain seq x y z
N MET A 1 -27.95 15.09 -18.32
CA MET A 1 -26.55 15.04 -18.75
C MET A 1 -26.36 13.75 -19.54
N SER A 2 -26.09 13.82 -20.82
CA SER A 2 -25.89 12.65 -21.68
C SER A 2 -24.56 12.01 -21.30
N THR A 3 -24.58 10.82 -20.71
CA THR A 3 -23.38 10.03 -20.46
C THR A 3 -22.84 9.54 -21.79
N CYS A 4 -21.84 10.20 -22.32
CA CYS A 4 -21.18 9.77 -23.55
C CYS A 4 -20.43 8.46 -23.24
N THR A 5 -21.08 7.33 -23.49
CA THR A 5 -20.44 6.02 -23.38
C THR A 5 -19.37 5.92 -24.46
N SER A 6 -18.15 5.50 -24.07
CA SER A 6 -17.08 5.30 -25.05
C SER A 6 -17.53 4.34 -26.18
N PRO A 7 -17.22 4.63 -27.47
CA PRO A 7 -17.51 3.70 -28.55
C PRO A 7 -16.78 2.36 -28.43
N LEU A 8 -15.78 2.25 -27.55
CA LEU A 8 -15.05 1.02 -27.23
C LEU A 8 -15.70 0.22 -26.07
N ALA A 9 -16.74 0.76 -25.43
CA ALA A 9 -17.39 0.08 -24.32
C ALA A 9 -17.98 -1.27 -24.77
N GLY A 10 -17.65 -2.34 -24.04
CA GLY A 10 -18.08 -3.71 -24.34
C GLY A 10 -17.29 -4.42 -25.45
N GLN A 11 -16.25 -3.79 -25.99
CA GLN A 11 -15.34 -4.43 -26.96
C GLN A 11 -14.09 -4.96 -26.23
N LEU A 12 -13.45 -5.99 -26.82
CA LEU A 12 -12.16 -6.46 -26.34
C LEU A 12 -11.12 -5.35 -26.51
N ALA A 13 -10.33 -5.11 -25.46
CA ALA A 13 -9.24 -4.14 -25.51
C ALA A 13 -8.22 -4.54 -26.58
N SER A 14 -7.85 -3.60 -27.46
CA SER A 14 -6.77 -3.81 -28.40
C SER A 14 -5.42 -3.85 -27.67
N ALA A 15 -4.42 -4.54 -28.24
CA ALA A 15 -3.08 -4.59 -27.67
C ALA A 15 -2.46 -3.22 -27.41
N SER A 16 -2.86 -2.20 -28.20
CA SER A 16 -2.36 -0.83 -28.07
C SER A 16 -2.82 -0.09 -26.81
N VAL A 17 -3.88 -0.58 -26.14
CA VAL A 17 -4.40 0.02 -24.90
C VAL A 17 -4.11 -0.85 -23.67
N LEU A 18 -3.46 -1.99 -23.85
CA LEU A 18 -3.01 -2.82 -22.72
C LEU A 18 -1.73 -2.27 -22.11
N ILE A 19 -1.63 -2.37 -20.80
CA ILE A 19 -0.39 -2.02 -20.10
C ILE A 19 0.66 -3.08 -20.37
N ASP A 20 1.86 -2.64 -20.72
CA ASP A 20 3.06 -3.47 -20.79
C ASP A 20 3.55 -3.72 -19.35
N VAL A 21 3.33 -4.94 -18.87
CA VAL A 21 3.63 -5.32 -17.48
C VAL A 21 5.14 -5.30 -17.23
N ASP A 22 5.96 -5.70 -18.21
CA ASP A 22 7.42 -5.70 -18.03
C ASP A 22 7.96 -4.27 -17.89
N LYS A 23 7.44 -3.32 -18.68
CA LYS A 23 7.76 -1.90 -18.52
C LYS A 23 7.28 -1.34 -17.19
N LEU A 24 6.09 -1.76 -16.73
CA LEU A 24 5.57 -1.33 -15.45
C LEU A 24 6.46 -1.80 -14.28
N LEU A 25 6.88 -3.06 -14.32
CA LEU A 25 7.81 -3.62 -13.35
C LEU A 25 9.19 -2.93 -13.42
N ALA A 26 9.71 -2.70 -14.62
CA ALA A 26 10.96 -1.97 -14.79
C ALA A 26 10.87 -0.57 -14.20
N ALA A 27 9.80 0.19 -14.50
CA ALA A 27 9.59 1.52 -13.94
C ALA A 27 9.50 1.53 -12.40
N TYR A 28 8.88 0.50 -11.81
CA TYR A 28 8.81 0.37 -10.35
C TYR A 28 10.19 0.37 -9.70
N PHE A 29 11.16 -0.35 -10.27
CA PHE A 29 12.50 -0.49 -9.69
C PHE A 29 13.50 0.58 -10.18
N SER A 30 13.37 1.06 -11.42
CA SER A 30 14.36 1.96 -12.03
C SER A 30 14.08 3.43 -11.79
N GLU A 31 12.81 3.82 -11.70
CA GLU A 31 12.43 5.21 -11.54
C GLU A 31 12.61 5.68 -10.09
N ARG A 32 13.27 6.84 -9.95
CA ARG A 32 13.52 7.43 -8.66
C ARG A 32 12.75 8.76 -8.52
N PRO A 33 11.87 8.89 -7.53
CA PRO A 33 11.11 10.13 -7.33
C PRO A 33 12.03 11.29 -6.94
N ASP A 34 11.73 12.47 -7.50
CA ASP A 34 12.35 13.73 -7.12
C ASP A 34 11.52 14.38 -6.00
N PRO A 35 12.07 14.50 -4.78
CA PRO A 35 11.34 15.10 -3.65
C PRO A 35 11.03 16.59 -3.83
N THR A 36 11.63 17.27 -4.82
CA THR A 36 11.31 18.65 -5.14
C THR A 36 10.04 18.79 -5.98
N VAL A 37 9.61 17.70 -6.65
CA VAL A 37 8.39 17.64 -7.46
C VAL A 37 7.20 17.19 -6.61
N PRO A 38 6.22 18.04 -6.31
CA PRO A 38 5.11 17.70 -5.43
C PRO A 38 4.32 16.45 -5.84
N ALA A 39 4.15 16.22 -7.14
CA ALA A 39 3.43 15.08 -7.69
C ALA A 39 4.14 13.73 -7.48
N GLN A 40 5.44 13.76 -7.19
CA GLN A 40 6.26 12.59 -6.93
C GLN A 40 6.50 12.34 -5.44
N ARG A 41 5.89 13.10 -4.57
CA ARG A 41 5.98 12.90 -3.12
C ARG A 41 4.97 11.88 -2.63
N VAL A 42 5.26 11.30 -1.48
CA VAL A 42 4.25 10.55 -0.74
C VAL A 42 3.12 11.50 -0.34
N ALA A 43 1.91 11.19 -0.79
CA ALA A 43 0.71 11.94 -0.46
C ALA A 43 -0.39 10.96 -0.08
N PHE A 44 -0.80 11.00 1.20
CA PHE A 44 -1.93 10.22 1.67
C PHE A 44 -3.22 10.99 1.38
N GLY A 45 -4.07 10.37 0.55
CA GLY A 45 -5.45 10.82 0.40
C GLY A 45 -6.28 10.37 1.61
N THR A 46 -7.50 9.90 1.36
CA THR A 46 -8.43 9.50 2.44
C THR A 46 -7.92 8.31 3.28
N SER A 47 -7.06 7.44 2.71
CA SER A 47 -6.68 6.19 3.40
C SER A 47 -5.34 5.61 2.96
N GLY A 48 -4.53 6.32 2.22
CA GLY A 48 -3.23 5.82 1.79
C GLY A 48 -2.66 6.57 0.60
N HIS A 49 -1.40 6.31 0.30
CA HIS A 49 -0.70 6.84 -0.86
C HIS A 49 -1.16 6.13 -2.13
N ARG A 50 -1.36 6.88 -3.18
CA ARG A 50 -1.73 6.38 -4.52
C ARG A 50 -0.89 7.04 -5.58
N GLY A 51 -0.53 6.26 -6.58
CA GLY A 51 0.27 6.74 -7.69
C GLY A 51 0.41 5.72 -8.79
N SER A 52 1.21 6.04 -9.79
CA SER A 52 1.58 5.20 -10.92
C SER A 52 3.11 5.13 -11.01
N ALA A 53 3.65 3.95 -11.32
CA ALA A 53 5.08 3.79 -11.53
C ALA A 53 5.57 4.59 -12.74
N PHE A 54 4.76 4.72 -13.78
CA PHE A 54 5.10 5.52 -14.96
C PHE A 54 5.12 7.04 -14.70
N ASP A 55 4.36 7.49 -13.70
CA ASP A 55 4.33 8.91 -13.29
C ASP A 55 5.34 9.20 -12.17
N VAL A 56 6.20 8.24 -11.84
CA VAL A 56 7.19 8.33 -10.76
C VAL A 56 6.54 8.73 -9.43
N SER A 57 5.31 8.24 -9.20
CA SER A 57 4.52 8.54 -8.01
C SER A 57 4.11 7.28 -7.22
N PHE A 58 4.46 6.08 -7.71
CA PHE A 58 4.38 4.82 -6.97
C PHE A 58 5.48 3.87 -7.44
N ASN A 59 6.65 4.00 -6.86
CA ASN A 59 7.86 3.23 -7.16
C ASN A 59 8.39 2.58 -5.89
N GLU A 60 9.42 1.76 -5.99
CA GLU A 60 10.06 1.10 -4.86
C GLU A 60 10.42 2.09 -3.73
N TRP A 61 10.96 3.26 -4.08
CA TRP A 61 11.31 4.32 -3.12
C TRP A 61 10.13 4.79 -2.27
N HIS A 62 8.93 4.87 -2.83
CA HIS A 62 7.73 5.21 -2.08
C HIS A 62 7.39 4.12 -1.06
N VAL A 63 7.48 2.85 -1.47
CA VAL A 63 7.20 1.72 -0.59
C VAL A 63 8.22 1.64 0.54
N LEU A 64 9.52 1.84 0.24
CA LEU A 64 10.59 1.92 1.23
C LEU A 64 10.31 3.03 2.26
N ALA A 65 10.06 4.26 1.77
CA ALA A 65 9.83 5.42 2.62
C ALA A 65 8.57 5.28 3.49
N ILE A 66 7.46 4.83 2.91
CA ILE A 66 6.19 4.64 3.63
C ILE A 66 6.34 3.55 4.68
N THR A 67 6.93 2.41 4.32
CA THR A 67 7.07 1.29 5.25
C THR A 67 8.02 1.64 6.40
N GLN A 68 9.12 2.35 6.13
CA GLN A 68 10.00 2.86 7.19
C GLN A 68 9.27 3.84 8.10
N ALA A 69 8.50 4.77 7.53
CA ALA A 69 7.71 5.72 8.31
C ALA A 69 6.65 5.03 9.19
N VAL A 70 6.05 3.93 8.71
CA VAL A 70 5.15 3.07 9.52
C VAL A 70 5.93 2.44 10.67
N CYS A 71 7.12 1.89 10.44
CA CYS A 71 7.95 1.32 11.49
C CYS A 71 8.32 2.35 12.55
N ASP A 72 8.72 3.55 12.14
CA ASP A 72 9.06 4.65 13.05
C ASP A 72 7.85 5.09 13.87
N HIS A 73 6.67 5.20 13.23
CA HIS A 73 5.42 5.51 13.91
C HIS A 73 5.06 4.45 14.96
N ARG A 74 5.10 3.17 14.58
CA ARG A 74 4.85 2.04 15.49
C ARG A 74 5.77 2.10 16.71
N LYS A 75 7.06 2.29 16.48
CA LYS A 75 8.06 2.44 17.55
C LYS A 75 7.75 3.62 18.47
N GLY A 76 7.41 4.77 17.89
CA GLY A 76 7.05 5.98 18.65
C GLY A 76 5.77 5.83 19.47
N GLN A 77 4.83 5.00 19.03
CA GLN A 77 3.57 4.71 19.73
C GLN A 77 3.63 3.47 20.64
N GLY A 78 4.78 2.79 20.71
CA GLY A 78 4.91 1.56 21.50
C GLY A 78 4.08 0.38 20.96
N ILE A 79 3.77 0.38 19.66
CA ILE A 79 3.03 -0.71 19.01
C ILE A 79 4.00 -1.87 18.77
N SER A 80 3.85 -2.96 19.52
CA SER A 80 4.73 -4.13 19.47
C SER A 80 4.04 -5.41 18.98
N GLY A 81 2.74 -5.37 18.68
CA GLY A 81 2.02 -6.51 18.13
C GLY A 81 2.37 -6.77 16.66
N PRO A 82 1.88 -7.87 16.08
CA PRO A 82 2.17 -8.22 14.71
C PRO A 82 1.56 -7.22 13.72
N LEU A 83 2.21 -7.06 12.55
CA LEU A 83 1.68 -6.31 11.42
C LEU A 83 1.09 -7.28 10.40
N PHE A 84 -0.20 -7.11 10.08
CA PHE A 84 -0.86 -7.88 9.02
C PHE A 84 -0.60 -7.23 7.67
N LEU A 85 0.01 -7.95 6.73
CA LEU A 85 0.30 -7.47 5.39
C LEU A 85 -0.58 -8.21 4.38
N GLY A 86 -1.37 -7.45 3.63
CA GLY A 86 -2.22 -7.96 2.55
C GLY A 86 -1.89 -7.32 1.22
N ILE A 87 -2.08 -8.09 0.15
CA ILE A 87 -1.91 -7.62 -1.22
C ILE A 87 -3.05 -8.10 -2.11
N ASP A 88 -3.29 -7.40 -3.20
CA ASP A 88 -4.20 -7.83 -4.26
C ASP A 88 -3.45 -8.47 -5.45
N THR A 89 -4.15 -8.68 -6.56
CA THR A 89 -3.63 -9.34 -7.77
C THR A 89 -2.98 -8.37 -8.77
N HIS A 90 -2.78 -7.10 -8.42
CA HIS A 90 -2.12 -6.15 -9.32
C HIS A 90 -0.65 -6.53 -9.55
N ALA A 91 -0.12 -6.24 -10.75
CA ALA A 91 1.24 -6.64 -11.12
C ALA A 91 2.33 -6.10 -10.18
N LEU A 92 2.15 -4.90 -9.60
CA LEU A 92 3.09 -4.31 -8.64
C LEU A 92 2.89 -4.80 -7.20
N SER A 93 1.83 -5.55 -6.89
CA SER A 93 1.55 -5.93 -5.50
C SER A 93 2.59 -6.90 -4.93
N LEU A 94 3.07 -7.85 -5.72
CA LEU A 94 4.14 -8.76 -5.29
C LEU A 94 5.47 -8.05 -5.06
N PRO A 95 6.02 -7.25 -6.01
CA PRO A 95 7.25 -6.50 -5.76
C PRO A 95 7.13 -5.52 -4.60
N ALA A 96 6.01 -4.80 -4.48
CA ALA A 96 5.78 -3.90 -3.35
C ALA A 96 5.69 -4.64 -2.01
N CYS A 97 5.09 -5.83 -1.99
CA CYS A 97 5.09 -6.70 -0.82
C CYS A 97 6.51 -7.11 -0.42
N ALA A 98 7.33 -7.53 -1.39
CA ALA A 98 8.71 -7.91 -1.12
C ALA A 98 9.51 -6.75 -0.54
N THR A 99 9.43 -5.57 -1.16
CA THR A 99 10.08 -4.34 -0.65
C THR A 99 9.61 -4.00 0.77
N ALA A 100 8.30 -4.08 1.05
CA ALA A 100 7.76 -3.81 2.38
C ALA A 100 8.27 -4.83 3.42
N LEU A 101 8.30 -6.12 3.07
CA LEU A 101 8.81 -7.18 3.96
C LEU A 101 10.28 -6.99 4.34
N GLU A 102 11.12 -6.56 3.39
CA GLU A 102 12.53 -6.26 3.67
C GLU A 102 12.68 -5.16 4.71
N VAL A 103 11.92 -4.06 4.57
CA VAL A 103 11.94 -2.95 5.54
C VAL A 103 11.40 -3.40 6.90
N LEU A 104 10.27 -4.13 6.92
CA LEU A 104 9.66 -4.63 8.16
C LEU A 104 10.59 -5.57 8.90
N ALA A 105 11.23 -6.50 8.18
CA ALA A 105 12.21 -7.43 8.74
C ALA A 105 13.44 -6.70 9.30
N ALA A 106 13.96 -5.71 8.57
CA ALA A 106 15.09 -4.88 9.02
C ALA A 106 14.78 -4.10 10.30
N ASN A 107 13.50 -3.77 10.53
CA ASN A 107 13.03 -3.09 11.75
C ASN A 107 12.57 -4.06 12.85
N GLY A 108 12.70 -5.38 12.66
CA GLY A 108 12.30 -6.39 13.65
C GLY A 108 10.80 -6.47 13.89
N VAL A 109 9.99 -6.16 12.88
CA VAL A 109 8.53 -6.23 12.97
C VAL A 109 8.06 -7.64 12.60
N ASP A 110 7.30 -8.27 13.50
CA ASP A 110 6.63 -9.54 13.21
C ASP A 110 5.52 -9.33 12.19
N VAL A 111 5.60 -10.04 11.06
CA VAL A 111 4.64 -9.88 9.95
C VAL A 111 3.76 -11.11 9.82
N MET A 112 2.45 -10.88 9.74
CA MET A 112 1.44 -11.91 9.49
C MET A 112 0.99 -11.85 8.03
N LEU A 113 1.24 -12.93 7.31
CA LEU A 113 0.79 -13.13 5.93
C LEU A 113 -0.26 -14.24 5.86
N ALA A 114 -1.14 -14.18 4.88
CA ALA A 114 -2.07 -15.26 4.64
C ALA A 114 -1.35 -16.54 4.18
N SER A 115 -1.73 -17.68 4.73
CA SER A 115 -1.21 -18.98 4.30
C SER A 115 -1.88 -19.43 3.01
N GLY A 116 -1.11 -20.04 2.10
CA GLY A 116 -1.61 -20.68 0.88
C GLY A 116 -1.77 -19.74 -0.32
N SER A 117 -2.17 -18.49 -0.14
CA SER A 117 -2.22 -17.49 -1.20
C SER A 117 -1.71 -16.14 -0.68
N PRO A 118 -0.83 -15.46 -1.41
CA PRO A 118 -0.38 -14.12 -0.99
C PRO A 118 -1.50 -13.07 -1.12
N PHE A 119 -2.51 -13.34 -1.95
CA PHE A 119 -3.56 -12.38 -2.23
C PHE A 119 -4.63 -12.41 -1.15
N THR A 120 -4.78 -11.29 -0.45
CA THR A 120 -5.69 -11.18 0.69
C THR A 120 -6.48 -9.88 0.58
N PRO A 121 -7.81 -9.93 0.46
CA PRO A 121 -8.62 -8.73 0.31
C PRO A 121 -8.61 -7.89 1.59
N THR A 122 -8.65 -6.58 1.44
CA THR A 122 -8.62 -5.61 2.55
C THR A 122 -9.58 -5.95 3.71
N PRO A 123 -10.84 -6.39 3.49
CA PRO A 123 -11.72 -6.75 4.59
C PRO A 123 -11.21 -7.93 5.43
N ALA A 124 -10.51 -8.88 4.82
CA ALA A 124 -9.95 -10.03 5.56
C ALA A 124 -8.80 -9.58 6.48
N ILE A 125 -7.93 -8.69 6.01
CA ILE A 125 -6.87 -8.08 6.84
C ILE A 125 -7.49 -7.28 7.97
N SER A 126 -8.46 -6.41 7.68
CA SER A 126 -9.17 -5.62 8.71
C SER A 126 -9.81 -6.51 9.77
N HIS A 127 -10.49 -7.59 9.36
CA HIS A 127 -11.09 -8.55 10.29
C HIS A 127 -10.04 -9.26 11.15
N ALA A 128 -8.91 -9.67 10.55
CA ALA A 128 -7.84 -10.34 11.29
C ALA A 128 -7.22 -9.43 12.36
N ILE A 129 -6.98 -8.15 12.04
CA ILE A 129 -6.51 -7.13 13.00
C ILE A 129 -7.50 -6.97 14.16
N VAL A 130 -8.78 -6.76 13.84
CA VAL A 130 -9.84 -6.60 14.87
C VAL A 130 -9.92 -7.82 15.76
N LYS A 131 -9.90 -9.03 15.17
CA LYS A 131 -9.96 -10.27 15.92
C LYS A 131 -8.73 -10.46 16.82
N HIS A 132 -7.54 -10.13 16.32
CA HIS A 132 -6.31 -10.17 17.13
C HIS A 132 -6.41 -9.21 18.32
N ASN A 133 -6.81 -7.96 18.08
CA ASN A 133 -6.89 -6.94 19.11
C ASN A 133 -7.98 -7.23 20.17
N GLN A 134 -9.01 -8.00 19.81
CA GLN A 134 -10.04 -8.45 20.73
C GLN A 134 -9.65 -9.70 21.53
N SER A 135 -8.64 -10.44 21.11
CA SER A 135 -8.25 -11.72 21.76
C SER A 135 -7.55 -11.56 23.11
N GLY A 136 -7.23 -10.33 23.52
CA GLY A 136 -6.61 -10.06 24.81
C GLY A 136 -5.13 -10.47 24.92
N THR A 137 -4.45 -10.68 23.81
CA THR A 137 -3.01 -11.06 23.75
C THR A 137 -2.05 -9.96 24.24
N GLY A 138 -2.56 -8.80 24.61
CA GLY A 138 -1.81 -7.73 25.28
C GLY A 138 -1.08 -6.76 24.35
N THR A 139 -0.86 -7.09 23.09
CA THR A 139 -0.17 -6.23 22.11
C THR A 139 -1.08 -5.89 20.94
N ALA A 140 -1.22 -4.59 20.64
CA ALA A 140 -2.03 -4.15 19.52
C ALA A 140 -1.38 -4.50 18.19
N ALA A 141 -2.17 -5.08 17.29
CA ALA A 141 -1.81 -5.32 15.90
C ALA A 141 -2.36 -4.20 15.00
N ASP A 142 -1.69 -3.99 13.89
CA ASP A 142 -2.12 -3.11 12.80
C ASP A 142 -1.82 -3.77 11.44
N GLY A 143 -1.89 -3.04 10.33
CA GLY A 143 -1.61 -3.64 9.03
C GLY A 143 -1.37 -2.66 7.91
N ILE A 144 -0.79 -3.19 6.85
CA ILE A 144 -0.59 -2.55 5.55
C ILE A 144 -1.31 -3.38 4.50
N VAL A 145 -2.00 -2.70 3.57
CA VAL A 145 -2.58 -3.36 2.39
C VAL A 145 -2.08 -2.66 1.14
N VAL A 146 -1.46 -3.42 0.25
CA VAL A 146 -1.03 -2.94 -1.06
C VAL A 146 -2.12 -3.29 -2.08
N THR A 147 -2.85 -2.28 -2.54
CA THR A 147 -4.01 -2.47 -3.44
C THR A 147 -4.31 -1.19 -4.21
N PRO A 148 -4.65 -1.24 -5.51
CA PRO A 148 -5.20 -0.10 -6.25
C PRO A 148 -6.66 0.19 -5.91
N SER A 149 -7.31 -0.63 -5.07
CA SER A 149 -8.73 -0.54 -4.72
C SER A 149 -9.06 0.67 -3.86
N HIS A 150 -10.28 1.19 -4.01
CA HIS A 150 -10.86 2.15 -3.09
C HIS A 150 -11.35 1.43 -1.82
N ASN A 151 -10.93 1.91 -0.65
CA ASN A 151 -11.45 1.42 0.61
C ASN A 151 -12.85 1.98 0.86
N PRO A 152 -13.83 1.15 1.24
CA PRO A 152 -15.09 1.66 1.73
C PRO A 152 -14.87 2.41 3.07
N PRO A 153 -15.68 3.46 3.36
CA PRO A 153 -15.43 4.39 4.47
C PRO A 153 -15.54 3.78 5.89
N HIS A 154 -15.85 2.50 6.05
CA HIS A 154 -16.12 1.87 7.35
C HIS A 154 -15.32 0.59 7.62
N GLY A 155 -14.19 0.41 6.95
CA GLY A 155 -13.28 -0.72 7.20
C GLY A 155 -12.01 -0.36 7.99
N GLY A 156 -11.98 0.80 8.64
CA GLY A 156 -10.90 1.21 9.53
C GLY A 156 -9.59 1.64 8.87
N PRO A 157 -9.57 2.58 7.88
CA PRO A 157 -8.31 3.24 7.55
C PRO A 157 -7.77 3.95 8.79
N ALA A 158 -6.44 4.09 8.85
CA ALA A 158 -5.79 4.86 9.91
C ALA A 158 -6.38 6.29 9.98
N GLY A 159 -6.59 6.80 11.17
CA GLY A 159 -7.10 8.16 11.37
C GLY A 159 -6.17 9.21 10.78
N GLN A 160 -6.72 10.39 10.43
CA GLN A 160 -5.99 11.47 9.74
C GLN A 160 -4.67 11.82 10.42
N ALA A 161 -4.63 11.89 11.74
CA ALA A 161 -3.40 12.21 12.48
C ALA A 161 -2.29 11.17 12.27
N VAL A 162 -2.64 9.91 12.11
CA VAL A 162 -1.69 8.83 11.83
C VAL A 162 -1.17 8.92 10.40
N THR A 163 -2.07 9.13 9.43
CA THR A 163 -1.69 9.26 8.02
C THR A 163 -0.82 10.49 7.78
N ASP A 164 -1.13 11.62 8.41
CA ASP A 164 -0.33 12.84 8.33
C ASP A 164 1.07 12.65 8.93
N ALA A 165 1.18 11.96 10.06
CA ALA A 165 2.47 11.65 10.68
C ALA A 165 3.35 10.75 9.78
N ILE A 166 2.76 9.71 9.21
CA ILE A 166 3.45 8.78 8.30
C ILE A 166 3.87 9.52 7.02
N GLN A 167 2.98 10.31 6.40
CA GLN A 167 3.28 11.09 5.22
C GLN A 167 4.44 12.09 5.48
N ALA A 168 4.40 12.80 6.58
CA ALA A 168 5.46 13.75 6.95
C ALA A 168 6.80 13.05 7.19
N ALA A 169 6.80 11.85 7.77
CA ALA A 169 8.00 11.06 7.97
C ALA A 169 8.56 10.51 6.65
N ALA A 170 7.71 9.98 5.78
CA ALA A 170 8.11 9.40 4.50
C ALA A 170 8.68 10.43 3.49
N ASN A 171 8.39 11.72 3.65
CA ASN A 171 8.88 12.80 2.79
C ASN A 171 10.14 13.51 3.37
N ARG A 172 10.73 13.01 4.44
CA ARG A 172 12.00 13.52 5.02
C ARG A 172 13.21 12.84 4.40
#